data_67ae7824752dc39f54347727b5f2d4c9
#
_entry.id   67ae7824752dc39f54347727b5f2d4c9
#
_cell.length_a   1.000
_cell.length_b   1.000
_cell.length_c   1.000
_cell.angle_alpha   90.00
_cell.angle_beta   90.00
_cell.angle_gamma   90.00
#
_symmetry.space_group_name_H-M   'P 1'
#
loop_
_entity.id
_entity.type
_entity.pdbx_description
1 polymer ?
#
loop_
_entity_poly.entity_id
_entity_poly.type
_entity_poly.pdbx_seq_one_letter_code
_entity_poly.pdbx_strand_id
1 'polypeptide(L)'
;MTTPFFITLQNLLPQEKLTRLVGRIAASEKPWLKQLFIDRFIKAYGVNMAEALQSDPTTYRSFNEFFTRPLKPGARPLAQAPDAVLCPADGVISAIGNIDNDTLIQAKGKRYTATALLGGDAARAAPFHNGTFATVYLSPKDYHRVHCPLVGALKEMIYVPGKLYSVNQVTADHIDNLFAINERVVCIFETTEGPMAVVLVGAMIVAAIDTVWAGRVAPGFSGVSVKHYAPGEVTLGKGDELGRFLLGSTAIVLFGAGMVEWQLDLRAGPGVRMGQQIGRLLQGG
;
A
#
# COMPACT_ATOMS: atom_id res chain seq x y z
N MET A 1 10.03 1.15 24.75
CA MET A 1 11.27 1.52 24.05
C MET A 1 11.22 2.99 23.72
N THR A 2 12.30 3.75 23.95
CA THR A 2 12.38 5.14 23.52
C THR A 2 12.47 5.19 21.97
N THR A 3 11.85 6.18 21.35
CA THR A 3 11.79 6.36 19.89
C THR A 3 13.19 6.28 19.21
N PRO A 4 14.25 6.94 19.72
CA PRO A 4 15.58 6.83 19.14
C PRO A 4 16.15 5.39 19.15
N PHE A 5 15.93 4.66 20.22
CA PHE A 5 16.39 3.27 20.34
C PHE A 5 15.72 2.34 19.31
N PHE A 6 14.41 2.52 19.09
CA PHE A 6 13.68 1.73 18.10
C PHE A 6 14.21 1.93 16.67
N ILE A 7 14.56 3.18 16.31
CA ILE A 7 15.10 3.50 14.98
C ILE A 7 16.54 2.97 14.85
N THR A 8 17.38 3.17 15.88
CA THR A 8 18.76 2.65 15.90
C THR A 8 18.77 1.13 15.75
N LEU A 9 17.86 0.44 16.45
CA LEU A 9 17.74 -1.02 16.35
C LEU A 9 17.40 -1.45 14.90
N GLN A 10 16.50 -0.76 14.22
CA GLN A 10 16.17 -1.06 12.82
C GLN A 10 17.38 -0.88 11.88
N ASN A 11 18.26 0.10 12.15
CA ASN A 11 19.48 0.31 11.36
C ASN A 11 20.52 -0.81 11.57
N LEU A 12 20.57 -1.40 12.75
CA LEU A 12 21.55 -2.45 13.11
C LEU A 12 21.09 -3.86 12.68
N LEU A 13 19.79 -4.07 12.53
CA LEU A 13 19.26 -5.39 12.15
C LEU A 13 19.55 -5.70 10.67
N PRO A 14 19.92 -6.95 10.34
CA PRO A 14 20.03 -7.41 8.97
C PRO A 14 18.63 -7.62 8.38
N GLN A 15 17.97 -6.49 8.02
CA GLN A 15 16.54 -6.43 7.63
C GLN A 15 16.16 -7.49 6.59
N GLU A 16 16.98 -7.66 5.54
CA GLU A 16 16.70 -8.65 4.49
C GLU A 16 16.73 -10.09 4.99
N LYS A 17 17.75 -10.45 5.79
CA LYS A 17 17.87 -11.81 6.33
C LYS A 17 16.72 -12.13 7.27
N LEU A 18 16.37 -11.17 8.13
CA LEU A 18 15.26 -11.30 9.06
C LEU A 18 13.93 -11.45 8.29
N THR A 19 13.69 -10.60 7.31
CA THR A 19 12.48 -10.64 6.46
C THR A 19 12.37 -11.97 5.70
N ARG A 20 13.47 -12.47 5.12
CA ARG A 20 13.48 -13.79 4.46
C ARG A 20 13.19 -14.94 5.43
N LEU A 21 13.73 -14.88 6.65
CA LEU A 21 13.47 -15.90 7.68
C LEU A 21 11.99 -15.88 8.09
N VAL A 22 11.46 -14.72 8.43
CA VAL A 22 10.05 -14.54 8.81
C VAL A 22 9.14 -14.95 7.66
N GLY A 23 9.47 -14.57 6.43
CA GLY A 23 8.72 -14.97 5.24
C GLY A 23 8.62 -16.48 5.05
N ARG A 24 9.73 -17.23 5.29
CA ARG A 24 9.73 -18.71 5.26
C ARG A 24 8.85 -19.30 6.36
N ILE A 25 8.91 -18.74 7.57
CA ILE A 25 8.07 -19.18 8.69
C ILE A 25 6.59 -18.90 8.39
N ALA A 26 6.26 -17.71 7.90
CA ALA A 26 4.91 -17.30 7.54
C ALA A 26 4.31 -18.11 6.37
N ALA A 27 5.17 -18.60 5.47
CA ALA A 27 4.78 -19.49 4.37
C ALA A 27 4.68 -20.97 4.78
N SER A 28 5.08 -21.32 6.02
CA SER A 28 5.06 -22.72 6.47
C SER A 28 3.62 -23.24 6.59
N GLU A 29 3.39 -24.42 6.01
CA GLU A 29 2.11 -25.14 6.09
C GLU A 29 2.05 -26.16 7.23
N LYS A 30 3.10 -26.23 8.09
CA LYS A 30 3.11 -27.12 9.26
C LYS A 30 1.96 -26.76 10.22
N PRO A 31 0.99 -27.66 10.48
CA PRO A 31 -0.27 -27.31 11.16
C PRO A 31 -0.06 -26.64 12.54
N TRP A 32 0.83 -27.19 13.37
CA TRP A 32 1.08 -26.65 14.70
C TRP A 32 1.73 -25.27 14.66
N LEU A 33 2.63 -25.04 13.69
CA LEU A 33 3.39 -23.80 13.58
C LEU A 33 2.49 -22.66 13.06
N LYS A 34 1.78 -22.90 11.94
CA LYS A 34 0.86 -21.91 11.40
C LYS A 34 -0.21 -21.52 12.42
N GLN A 35 -0.80 -22.51 13.11
CA GLN A 35 -1.88 -22.26 14.07
C GLN A 35 -1.38 -21.44 15.25
N LEU A 36 -0.20 -21.77 15.79
CA LEU A 36 0.43 -20.99 16.86
C LEU A 36 0.60 -19.51 16.50
N PHE A 37 1.07 -19.23 15.27
CA PHE A 37 1.26 -17.86 14.81
C PHE A 37 -0.06 -17.15 14.56
N ILE A 38 -1.03 -17.79 13.90
CA ILE A 38 -2.34 -17.21 13.62
C ILE A 38 -3.07 -16.86 14.93
N ASP A 39 -3.16 -17.78 15.88
CA ASP A 39 -3.87 -17.56 17.15
C ASP A 39 -3.24 -16.43 17.96
N ARG A 40 -1.89 -16.42 18.05
CA ARG A 40 -1.19 -15.33 18.75
C ARG A 40 -1.38 -14.00 18.07
N PHE A 41 -1.38 -13.97 16.75
CA PHE A 41 -1.58 -12.75 15.98
C PHE A 41 -2.99 -12.20 16.13
N ILE A 42 -4.02 -13.06 16.01
CA ILE A 42 -5.42 -12.66 16.24
C ILE A 42 -5.58 -12.05 17.62
N LYS A 43 -5.03 -12.72 18.66
CA LYS A 43 -5.12 -12.24 20.05
C LYS A 43 -4.35 -10.93 20.26
N ALA A 44 -3.13 -10.82 19.72
CA ALA A 44 -2.26 -9.67 19.95
C ALA A 44 -2.76 -8.39 19.27
N TYR A 45 -3.36 -8.52 18.07
CA TYR A 45 -3.79 -7.39 17.26
C TYR A 45 -5.31 -7.20 17.20
N GLY A 46 -6.11 -8.10 17.78
CA GLY A 46 -7.56 -8.00 17.75
C GLY A 46 -8.15 -8.13 16.34
N VAL A 47 -7.65 -9.11 15.56
CA VAL A 47 -8.12 -9.30 14.17
C VAL A 47 -9.58 -9.69 14.14
N ASN A 48 -10.41 -8.97 13.38
CA ASN A 48 -11.81 -9.29 13.19
C ASN A 48 -11.99 -10.44 12.18
N MET A 49 -12.11 -11.66 12.68
CA MET A 49 -12.34 -12.83 11.84
C MET A 49 -13.78 -12.94 11.32
N ALA A 50 -14.74 -12.22 11.90
CA ALA A 50 -16.14 -12.26 11.46
C ALA A 50 -16.32 -11.69 10.04
N GLU A 51 -15.45 -10.75 9.63
CA GLU A 51 -15.45 -10.18 8.28
C GLU A 51 -14.71 -11.05 7.25
N ALA A 52 -13.86 -11.97 7.70
CA ALA A 52 -13.09 -12.83 6.79
C ALA A 52 -14.00 -13.84 6.07
N LEU A 53 -13.70 -14.11 4.79
CA LEU A 53 -14.44 -15.12 4.00
C LEU A 53 -14.37 -16.48 4.68
N GLN A 54 -13.21 -16.87 5.18
CA GLN A 54 -13.00 -18.03 6.04
C GLN A 54 -12.85 -17.50 7.48
N SER A 55 -13.90 -17.60 8.28
CA SER A 55 -13.90 -17.11 9.66
C SER A 55 -13.21 -18.05 10.65
N ASP A 56 -13.07 -19.34 10.31
CA ASP A 56 -12.32 -20.33 11.10
C ASP A 56 -10.82 -20.21 10.80
N PRO A 57 -9.99 -19.80 11.78
CA PRO A 57 -8.55 -19.61 11.57
C PRO A 57 -7.80 -20.93 11.29
N THR A 58 -8.38 -22.08 11.57
CA THR A 58 -7.74 -23.39 11.34
C THR A 58 -7.70 -23.78 9.85
N THR A 59 -8.59 -23.19 9.03
CA THR A 59 -8.74 -23.52 7.61
C THR A 59 -7.64 -22.97 6.71
N TYR A 60 -6.92 -21.93 7.14
CA TYR A 60 -5.83 -21.35 6.36
C TYR A 60 -4.64 -22.30 6.27
N ARG A 61 -4.04 -22.43 5.09
CA ARG A 61 -2.89 -23.32 4.86
C ARG A 61 -1.62 -22.78 5.49
N SER A 62 -1.46 -21.45 5.56
CA SER A 62 -0.28 -20.77 6.11
C SER A 62 -0.67 -19.46 6.80
N PHE A 63 0.28 -18.87 7.53
CA PHE A 63 0.09 -17.53 8.08
C PHE A 63 -0.07 -16.47 6.97
N ASN A 64 0.65 -16.60 5.84
CA ASN A 64 0.51 -15.69 4.72
C ASN A 64 -0.90 -15.70 4.13
N GLU A 65 -1.53 -16.87 3.99
CA GLU A 65 -2.90 -16.98 3.50
C GLU A 65 -3.90 -16.32 4.47
N PHE A 66 -3.72 -16.54 5.77
CA PHE A 66 -4.50 -15.84 6.80
C PHE A 66 -4.30 -14.32 6.74
N PHE A 67 -3.07 -13.86 6.61
CA PHE A 67 -2.76 -12.43 6.59
C PHE A 67 -3.35 -11.71 5.37
N THR A 68 -3.32 -12.37 4.21
CA THR A 68 -3.93 -11.86 2.96
C THR A 68 -5.37 -12.34 2.75
N ARG A 69 -6.05 -12.75 3.83
CA ARG A 69 -7.40 -13.31 3.80
C ARG A 69 -8.37 -12.45 2.99
N PRO A 70 -9.20 -13.04 2.13
CA PRO A 70 -10.30 -12.31 1.51
C PRO A 70 -11.38 -12.01 2.55
N LEU A 71 -12.15 -10.96 2.29
CA LEU A 71 -13.32 -10.61 3.09
C LEU A 71 -14.59 -11.18 2.49
N LYS A 72 -15.64 -11.32 3.31
CA LYS A 72 -16.98 -11.71 2.86
C LYS A 72 -17.53 -10.68 1.87
N PRO A 73 -18.35 -11.09 0.90
CA PRO A 73 -19.08 -10.14 0.05
C PRO A 73 -19.85 -9.13 0.92
N GLY A 74 -19.76 -7.85 0.56
CA GLY A 74 -20.41 -6.76 1.28
C GLY A 74 -19.71 -6.29 2.56
N ALA A 75 -18.62 -6.92 3.01
CA ALA A 75 -17.84 -6.44 4.17
C ALA A 75 -17.17 -5.08 3.92
N ARG A 76 -16.95 -4.74 2.67
CA ARG A 76 -16.44 -3.44 2.20
C ARG A 76 -17.33 -2.93 1.06
N PRO A 77 -18.44 -2.25 1.38
CA PRO A 77 -19.28 -1.67 0.34
C PRO A 77 -18.52 -0.54 -0.37
N LEU A 78 -18.61 -0.52 -1.68
CA LEU A 78 -18.01 0.53 -2.50
C LEU A 78 -18.95 1.76 -2.52
N ALA A 79 -18.37 2.96 -2.40
CA ALA A 79 -19.11 4.19 -2.61
C ALA A 79 -19.65 4.24 -4.06
N GLN A 80 -20.95 4.53 -4.19
CA GLN A 80 -21.69 4.38 -5.45
C GLN A 80 -21.68 5.65 -6.32
N ALA A 81 -21.26 6.80 -5.78
CA ALA A 81 -21.21 8.04 -6.55
C ALA A 81 -20.28 7.86 -7.77
N PRO A 82 -20.71 8.24 -8.98
CA PRO A 82 -19.91 8.04 -10.20
C PRO A 82 -18.54 8.70 -10.12
N ASP A 83 -18.48 9.89 -9.52
CA ASP A 83 -17.28 10.70 -9.32
C ASP A 83 -16.46 10.32 -8.08
N ALA A 84 -16.90 9.34 -7.27
CA ALA A 84 -16.21 8.96 -6.06
C ALA A 84 -14.82 8.37 -6.35
N VAL A 85 -13.79 8.88 -5.68
CA VAL A 85 -12.46 8.26 -5.57
C VAL A 85 -12.46 7.37 -4.34
N LEU A 86 -12.18 6.07 -4.54
CA LEU A 86 -12.24 5.07 -3.47
C LEU A 86 -10.93 5.02 -2.68
N CYS A 87 -11.08 4.78 -1.37
CA CYS A 87 -9.94 4.39 -0.54
C CYS A 87 -9.38 3.05 -1.02
N PRO A 88 -8.06 2.95 -1.28
CA PRO A 88 -7.46 1.73 -1.83
C PRO A 88 -7.35 0.59 -0.82
N ALA A 89 -7.37 0.88 0.49
CA ALA A 89 -7.08 -0.11 1.53
C ALA A 89 -7.74 0.25 2.86
N ASP A 90 -7.87 -0.72 3.75
CA ASP A 90 -8.17 -0.48 5.15
C ASP A 90 -6.93 0.10 5.86
N GLY A 91 -7.15 1.03 6.77
CA GLY A 91 -6.04 1.57 7.55
C GLY A 91 -6.31 2.93 8.15
N VAL A 92 -5.26 3.73 8.23
CA VAL A 92 -5.30 5.11 8.74
C VAL A 92 -4.67 6.04 7.72
N ILE A 93 -5.31 7.17 7.45
CA ILE A 93 -4.69 8.24 6.64
C ILE A 93 -3.45 8.75 7.38
N SER A 94 -2.28 8.50 6.83
CA SER A 94 -0.99 8.99 7.37
C SER A 94 -0.69 10.40 6.87
N ALA A 95 -0.96 10.67 5.60
CA ALA A 95 -0.87 11.99 4.98
C ALA A 95 -1.83 12.08 3.79
N ILE A 96 -2.37 13.27 3.55
CA ILE A 96 -3.26 13.57 2.41
C ILE A 96 -3.12 15.04 2.06
N GLY A 97 -3.17 15.39 0.77
CA GLY A 97 -3.07 16.78 0.34
C GLY A 97 -2.63 16.94 -1.11
N ASN A 98 -2.09 18.11 -1.39
CA ASN A 98 -1.58 18.47 -2.71
C ASN A 98 -0.09 18.13 -2.82
N ILE A 99 0.35 17.86 -4.02
CA ILE A 99 1.74 17.76 -4.42
C ILE A 99 2.18 19.18 -4.80
N ASP A 100 3.15 19.74 -4.06
CA ASP A 100 3.70 21.06 -4.34
C ASP A 100 4.83 20.91 -5.36
N ASN A 101 4.56 21.25 -6.62
CA ASN A 101 5.37 20.87 -7.76
C ASN A 101 5.65 19.36 -7.79
N ASP A 102 6.79 18.89 -7.31
CA ASP A 102 7.17 17.46 -7.19
C ASP A 102 7.19 16.99 -5.72
N THR A 103 6.74 17.79 -4.75
CA THR A 103 6.96 17.54 -3.33
C THR A 103 5.69 17.10 -2.61
N LEU A 104 5.77 15.97 -1.88
CA LEU A 104 4.73 15.42 -1.03
C LEU A 104 5.11 15.57 0.45
N ILE A 105 4.10 15.76 1.31
CA ILE A 105 4.27 15.72 2.77
C ILE A 105 4.25 14.27 3.25
N GLN A 106 5.25 13.89 4.06
CA GLN A 106 5.32 12.58 4.71
C GLN A 106 4.62 12.59 6.08
N ALA A 107 5.20 13.31 7.03
CA ALA A 107 4.71 13.48 8.40
C ALA A 107 5.53 14.58 9.09
N LYS A 108 4.93 15.34 10.02
CA LYS A 108 5.64 16.34 10.85
C LYS A 108 6.59 17.25 10.08
N GLY A 109 6.17 17.74 8.91
CA GLY A 109 6.98 18.63 8.08
C GLY A 109 8.07 17.97 7.23
N LYS A 110 8.29 16.66 7.37
CA LYS A 110 9.15 15.90 6.46
C LYS A 110 8.50 15.80 5.08
N ARG A 111 9.32 15.86 4.06
CA ARG A 111 8.88 15.86 2.66
C ARG A 111 9.72 14.88 1.84
N TYR A 112 9.19 14.44 0.72
CA TYR A 112 9.87 13.64 -0.30
C TYR A 112 9.29 13.97 -1.68
N THR A 113 9.96 13.57 -2.75
CA THR A 113 9.53 13.90 -4.10
C THR A 113 8.74 12.77 -4.75
N ALA A 114 7.77 13.12 -5.61
CA ALA A 114 7.09 12.14 -6.46
C ALA A 114 8.09 11.44 -7.38
N THR A 115 9.08 12.17 -7.91
CA THR A 115 10.17 11.60 -8.69
C THR A 115 10.87 10.48 -7.94
N ALA A 116 11.31 10.71 -6.69
CA ALA A 116 11.95 9.66 -5.89
C ALA A 116 11.00 8.50 -5.59
N LEU A 117 9.74 8.78 -5.23
CA LEU A 117 8.72 7.77 -4.93
C LEU A 117 8.47 6.86 -6.14
N LEU A 118 8.37 7.42 -7.34
CA LEU A 118 8.04 6.72 -8.58
C LEU A 118 9.25 6.07 -9.27
N GLY A 119 10.41 5.97 -8.57
CA GLY A 119 11.57 5.22 -9.05
C GLY A 119 12.67 6.06 -9.69
N GLY A 120 12.69 7.38 -9.49
CA GLY A 120 13.79 8.28 -9.89
C GLY A 120 13.67 8.84 -11.30
N ASP A 121 12.61 8.55 -12.04
CA ASP A 121 12.38 9.05 -13.40
C ASP A 121 11.50 10.30 -13.38
N ALA A 122 12.07 11.44 -13.76
CA ALA A 122 11.37 12.73 -13.78
C ALA A 122 10.26 12.79 -14.84
N ALA A 123 10.41 12.11 -15.97
CA ALA A 123 9.38 12.05 -17.00
C ALA A 123 8.15 11.28 -16.52
N ARG A 124 8.37 10.22 -15.73
CA ARG A 124 7.28 9.45 -15.08
C ARG A 124 6.57 10.28 -14.02
N ALA A 125 7.30 11.14 -13.29
CA ALA A 125 6.72 11.95 -12.21
C ALA A 125 6.00 13.21 -12.73
N ALA A 126 6.40 13.76 -13.86
CA ALA A 126 5.89 15.01 -14.41
C ALA A 126 4.34 15.08 -14.50
N PRO A 127 3.60 14.02 -14.89
CA PRO A 127 2.14 14.04 -14.92
C PRO A 127 1.47 14.24 -13.55
N PHE A 128 2.19 14.03 -12.45
CA PHE A 128 1.70 14.16 -11.07
C PHE A 128 2.10 15.49 -10.42
N HIS A 129 2.89 16.34 -11.09
CA HIS A 129 3.24 17.65 -10.57
C HIS A 129 2.00 18.50 -10.34
N ASN A 130 1.94 19.17 -9.18
CA ASN A 130 0.79 19.96 -8.73
C ASN A 130 -0.53 19.17 -8.63
N GLY A 131 -0.43 17.86 -8.61
CA GLY A 131 -1.55 16.96 -8.39
C GLY A 131 -1.89 16.76 -6.92
N THR A 132 -2.51 15.64 -6.60
CA THR A 132 -2.91 15.31 -5.23
C THR A 132 -2.47 13.91 -4.84
N PHE A 133 -2.35 13.65 -3.52
CA PHE A 133 -1.98 12.34 -3.02
C PHE A 133 -2.69 11.99 -1.71
N ALA A 134 -2.80 10.69 -1.44
CA ALA A 134 -3.20 10.17 -0.13
C ALA A 134 -2.33 8.96 0.23
N THR A 135 -1.90 8.91 1.49
CA THR A 135 -1.08 7.83 2.07
C THR A 135 -1.91 7.11 3.12
N VAL A 136 -2.16 5.81 2.90
CA VAL A 136 -2.90 4.93 3.82
C VAL A 136 -1.94 3.94 4.44
N TYR A 137 -1.77 4.01 5.76
CA TYR A 137 -1.01 3.04 6.55
C TYR A 137 -1.91 1.88 6.96
N LEU A 138 -1.54 0.65 6.59
CA LEU A 138 -2.23 -0.57 6.98
C LEU A 138 -1.57 -1.14 8.24
N SER A 139 -2.29 -1.14 9.36
CA SER A 139 -1.80 -1.76 10.59
C SER A 139 -1.94 -3.30 10.53
N PRO A 140 -1.23 -4.06 11.37
CA PRO A 140 -1.22 -5.53 11.28
C PRO A 140 -2.61 -6.20 11.31
N LYS A 141 -3.60 -5.61 11.99
CA LYS A 141 -4.96 -6.15 12.10
C LYS A 141 -5.82 -5.94 10.85
N ASP A 142 -5.44 -4.96 10.01
CA ASP A 142 -6.25 -4.51 8.90
C ASP A 142 -6.32 -5.54 7.75
N TYR A 143 -7.12 -5.27 6.77
CA TYR A 143 -7.20 -6.04 5.53
C TYR A 143 -6.06 -5.65 4.60
N HIS A 144 -5.21 -6.62 4.20
CA HIS A 144 -3.95 -6.36 3.50
C HIS A 144 -4.00 -6.55 1.99
N ARG A 145 -5.16 -6.40 1.36
CA ARG A 145 -5.29 -6.26 -0.09
C ARG A 145 -5.53 -4.81 -0.45
N VAL A 146 -4.96 -4.39 -1.57
CA VAL A 146 -5.05 -3.04 -2.11
C VAL A 146 -5.93 -3.08 -3.35
N HIS A 147 -6.82 -2.11 -3.48
CA HIS A 147 -7.83 -2.05 -4.52
C HIS A 147 -7.69 -0.78 -5.35
N CYS A 148 -8.14 -0.84 -6.59
CA CYS A 148 -8.03 0.26 -7.53
C CYS A 148 -9.00 1.39 -7.16
N PRO A 149 -8.54 2.65 -6.96
CA PRO A 149 -9.40 3.77 -6.58
C PRO A 149 -10.39 4.20 -7.67
N LEU A 150 -9.98 4.06 -8.94
CA LEU A 150 -10.72 4.42 -10.14
C LEU A 150 -10.60 3.31 -11.18
N VAL A 151 -11.42 3.34 -12.23
CA VAL A 151 -11.18 2.53 -13.43
C VAL A 151 -9.90 3.00 -14.11
N GLY A 152 -9.00 2.08 -14.46
CA GLY A 152 -7.76 2.46 -15.11
C GLY A 152 -7.09 1.32 -15.89
N ALA A 153 -6.39 1.67 -16.96
CA ALA A 153 -5.52 0.78 -17.73
C ALA A 153 -4.08 0.94 -17.25
N LEU A 154 -3.45 -0.17 -16.89
CA LEU A 154 -2.06 -0.17 -16.44
C LEU A 154 -1.11 0.15 -17.60
N LYS A 155 -0.25 1.16 -17.42
CA LYS A 155 0.80 1.54 -18.38
C LYS A 155 2.16 0.98 -18.00
N GLU A 156 2.52 1.12 -16.72
CA GLU A 156 3.81 0.68 -16.22
C GLU A 156 3.67 0.05 -14.83
N MET A 157 4.45 -0.98 -14.58
CA MET A 157 4.73 -1.49 -13.24
C MET A 157 6.23 -1.40 -13.00
N ILE A 158 6.63 -0.71 -11.94
CA ILE A 158 8.01 -0.48 -11.59
C ILE A 158 8.28 -1.12 -10.23
N TYR A 159 9.25 -2.04 -10.18
CA TYR A 159 9.84 -2.49 -8.93
C TYR A 159 11.03 -1.59 -8.58
N VAL A 160 11.02 -1.07 -7.37
CA VAL A 160 12.10 -0.24 -6.84
C VAL A 160 12.66 -0.91 -5.59
N PRO A 161 13.89 -1.44 -5.65
CA PRO A 161 14.54 -2.01 -4.48
C PRO A 161 14.81 -0.94 -3.43
N GLY A 162 14.86 -1.32 -2.16
CA GLY A 162 15.06 -0.35 -1.10
C GLY A 162 15.29 -0.97 0.25
N LYS A 163 15.21 -0.15 1.28
CA LYS A 163 15.23 -0.57 2.68
C LYS A 163 13.89 -1.18 3.08
N LEU A 164 13.86 -1.77 4.25
CA LEU A 164 12.66 -2.36 4.84
C LEU A 164 12.46 -1.78 6.26
N TYR A 165 12.37 -0.44 6.33
CA TYR A 165 11.99 0.19 7.59
C TYR A 165 10.51 -0.04 7.89
N SER A 166 10.16 -0.12 9.17
CA SER A 166 8.75 -0.03 9.57
C SER A 166 8.13 1.26 9.01
N VAL A 167 6.88 1.21 8.56
CA VAL A 167 6.17 2.36 7.98
C VAL A 167 5.08 2.91 8.91
N ASN A 168 5.17 2.59 10.21
CA ASN A 168 4.28 3.15 11.21
C ASN A 168 4.55 4.65 11.44
N GLN A 169 3.63 5.33 12.16
CA GLN A 169 3.70 6.75 12.42
C GLN A 169 5.03 7.18 13.06
N VAL A 170 5.55 6.39 14.02
CA VAL A 170 6.81 6.70 14.70
C VAL A 170 7.97 6.78 13.70
N THR A 171 8.04 5.85 12.77
CA THR A 171 9.11 5.82 11.75
C THR A 171 8.90 6.93 10.71
N ALA A 172 7.66 7.17 10.30
CA ALA A 172 7.31 8.24 9.38
C ALA A 172 7.65 9.64 9.94
N ASP A 173 7.56 9.82 11.25
CA ASP A 173 7.90 11.05 11.93
C ASP A 173 9.42 11.31 12.02
N HIS A 174 10.27 10.27 11.90
CA HIS A 174 11.69 10.38 12.23
C HIS A 174 12.64 10.04 11.07
N ILE A 175 12.24 9.19 10.12
CA ILE A 175 13.08 8.83 8.97
C ILE A 175 12.72 9.71 7.78
N ASP A 176 13.71 10.39 7.22
CA ASP A 176 13.53 11.20 6.02
C ASP A 176 13.32 10.31 4.80
N ASN A 177 12.46 10.75 3.88
CA ASN A 177 12.14 10.06 2.63
C ASN A 177 11.68 8.59 2.82
N LEU A 178 11.10 8.24 3.97
CA LEU A 178 10.79 6.86 4.36
C LEU A 178 10.16 6.05 3.23
N PHE A 179 9.12 6.57 2.60
CA PHE A 179 8.39 5.86 1.55
C PHE A 179 9.17 5.76 0.23
N ALA A 180 10.08 6.72 -0.03
CA ALA A 180 10.92 6.73 -1.23
C ALA A 180 12.20 5.89 -1.08
N ILE A 181 12.64 5.57 0.15
CA ILE A 181 13.80 4.71 0.40
C ILE A 181 13.43 3.25 0.65
N ASN A 182 12.17 2.95 0.99
CA ASN A 182 11.72 1.57 1.18
C ASN A 182 11.48 0.87 -0.17
N GLU A 183 11.67 -0.46 -0.15
CA GLU A 183 11.29 -1.35 -1.26
C GLU A 183 9.80 -1.14 -1.60
N ARG A 184 9.49 -1.03 -2.89
CA ARG A 184 8.12 -0.74 -3.33
C ARG A 184 7.82 -1.19 -4.74
N VAL A 185 6.54 -1.33 -5.02
CA VAL A 185 6.01 -1.54 -6.37
C VAL A 185 5.14 -0.34 -6.73
N VAL A 186 5.46 0.29 -7.85
CA VAL A 186 4.74 1.43 -8.41
C VAL A 186 3.93 0.96 -9.60
N CYS A 187 2.63 1.26 -9.62
CA CYS A 187 1.72 0.93 -10.70
C CYS A 187 1.14 2.24 -11.27
N ILE A 188 1.50 2.57 -12.52
CA ILE A 188 1.01 3.76 -13.22
C ILE A 188 -0.14 3.37 -14.12
N PHE A 189 -1.27 4.00 -13.93
CA PHE A 189 -2.49 3.79 -14.69
C PHE A 189 -2.85 5.04 -15.50
N GLU A 190 -3.44 4.82 -16.65
CA GLU A 190 -4.20 5.82 -17.39
C GLU A 190 -5.68 5.64 -17.06
N THR A 191 -6.34 6.70 -16.63
CA THR A 191 -7.79 6.76 -16.42
C THR A 191 -8.43 7.69 -17.46
N THR A 192 -9.76 7.73 -17.53
CA THR A 192 -10.48 8.68 -18.42
C THR A 192 -10.23 10.14 -18.02
N GLU A 193 -9.91 10.39 -16.75
CA GLU A 193 -9.71 11.74 -16.20
C GLU A 193 -8.21 12.13 -16.14
N GLY A 194 -7.29 11.20 -16.44
CA GLY A 194 -5.86 11.45 -16.45
C GLY A 194 -5.04 10.42 -15.67
N PRO A 195 -3.78 10.72 -15.30
CA PRO A 195 -2.85 9.75 -14.71
C PRO A 195 -3.18 9.45 -13.24
N MET A 196 -3.11 8.17 -12.89
CA MET A 196 -3.19 7.68 -11.51
C MET A 196 -1.98 6.80 -11.22
N ALA A 197 -1.35 6.98 -10.06
CA ALA A 197 -0.34 6.05 -9.56
C ALA A 197 -0.82 5.40 -8.26
N VAL A 198 -0.60 4.09 -8.12
CA VAL A 198 -0.78 3.36 -6.87
C VAL A 198 0.56 2.75 -6.49
N VAL A 199 1.08 3.15 -5.34
CA VAL A 199 2.39 2.71 -4.85
C VAL A 199 2.19 1.80 -3.63
N LEU A 200 2.67 0.58 -3.73
CA LEU A 200 2.68 -0.40 -2.66
C LEU A 200 4.05 -0.36 -1.99
N VAL A 201 4.14 0.20 -0.79
CA VAL A 201 5.41 0.34 -0.06
C VAL A 201 5.56 -0.79 0.95
N GLY A 202 6.63 -1.58 0.79
CA GLY A 202 7.02 -2.63 1.73
C GLY A 202 7.58 -2.07 3.04
N ALA A 203 7.64 -2.91 4.06
CA ALA A 203 8.17 -2.55 5.37
C ALA A 203 8.93 -3.72 6.01
N MET A 204 9.50 -3.49 7.20
CA MET A 204 10.18 -4.54 7.98
C MET A 204 9.24 -5.73 8.19
N ILE A 205 9.77 -6.93 7.94
CA ILE A 205 9.02 -8.20 8.03
C ILE A 205 8.01 -8.37 6.87
N VAL A 206 7.77 -7.37 6.01
CA VAL A 206 6.96 -7.54 4.80
C VAL A 206 7.67 -8.48 3.85
N ALA A 207 7.18 -9.72 3.81
CA ALA A 207 7.87 -10.79 3.09
C ALA A 207 7.73 -10.63 1.56
N ALA A 208 6.69 -9.94 1.08
CA ALA A 208 6.47 -9.76 -0.34
C ALA A 208 5.30 -8.82 -0.70
N ILE A 209 5.33 -8.35 -1.94
CA ILE A 209 4.24 -7.64 -2.62
C ILE A 209 3.85 -8.45 -3.84
N ASP A 210 2.57 -8.79 -3.93
CA ASP A 210 1.98 -9.46 -5.07
C ASP A 210 1.03 -8.50 -5.81
N THR A 211 1.00 -8.56 -7.15
CA THR A 211 -0.04 -7.94 -7.97
C THR A 211 -0.91 -9.00 -8.64
N VAL A 212 -2.17 -8.69 -8.93
CA VAL A 212 -3.11 -9.69 -9.48
C VAL A 212 -2.74 -10.14 -10.89
N TRP A 213 -1.98 -9.33 -11.65
CA TRP A 213 -1.57 -9.63 -13.03
C TRP A 213 -0.17 -10.21 -13.18
N ALA A 214 0.73 -10.00 -12.21
CA ALA A 214 2.13 -10.46 -12.30
C ALA A 214 2.52 -11.42 -11.17
N GLY A 215 1.63 -11.67 -10.19
CA GLY A 215 1.95 -12.47 -9.02
C GLY A 215 3.00 -11.78 -8.15
N ARG A 216 4.02 -12.51 -7.69
CA ARG A 216 5.08 -12.00 -6.83
C ARG A 216 5.98 -11.03 -7.58
N VAL A 217 6.02 -9.76 -7.12
CA VAL A 217 6.87 -8.69 -7.68
C VAL A 217 8.03 -8.35 -6.74
N ALA A 218 7.77 -8.27 -5.44
CA ALA A 218 8.79 -8.01 -4.43
C ALA A 218 8.86 -9.17 -3.42
N PRO A 219 10.06 -9.53 -2.91
CA PRO A 219 11.36 -9.00 -3.31
C PRO A 219 11.69 -9.36 -4.76
N GLY A 220 12.24 -8.40 -5.48
CA GLY A 220 12.58 -8.52 -6.89
C GLY A 220 14.08 -8.54 -7.15
N PHE A 221 14.51 -7.88 -8.20
CA PHE A 221 15.90 -7.80 -8.64
C PHE A 221 16.70 -6.76 -7.84
N SER A 222 18.02 -6.76 -7.99
CA SER A 222 18.93 -5.84 -7.29
C SER A 222 18.87 -4.39 -7.80
N GLY A 223 18.14 -4.11 -8.90
CA GLY A 223 17.99 -2.80 -9.51
C GLY A 223 16.52 -2.45 -9.76
N VAL A 224 16.27 -1.18 -10.12
CA VAL A 224 14.95 -0.75 -10.59
C VAL A 224 14.60 -1.53 -11.85
N SER A 225 13.44 -2.15 -11.88
CA SER A 225 12.93 -2.82 -13.08
C SER A 225 11.60 -2.22 -13.50
N VAL A 226 11.43 -1.99 -14.80
CA VAL A 226 10.23 -1.40 -15.39
C VAL A 226 9.63 -2.39 -16.36
N LYS A 227 8.33 -2.63 -16.22
CA LYS A 227 7.55 -3.41 -17.19
C LYS A 227 6.46 -2.50 -17.76
N HIS A 228 6.46 -2.32 -19.08
CA HIS A 228 5.42 -1.62 -19.82
C HIS A 228 4.32 -2.59 -20.24
N TYR A 229 3.10 -2.11 -20.30
CA TYR A 229 1.91 -2.86 -20.70
C TYR A 229 1.27 -2.18 -21.92
N ALA A 230 0.79 -2.97 -22.85
CA ALA A 230 0.04 -2.46 -23.98
C ALA A 230 -1.33 -1.89 -23.52
N PRO A 231 -1.89 -0.91 -24.25
CA PRO A 231 -3.22 -0.40 -23.93
C PRO A 231 -4.26 -1.53 -23.85
N GLY A 232 -4.94 -1.64 -22.70
CA GLY A 232 -5.96 -2.67 -22.46
C GLY A 232 -5.42 -4.06 -22.06
N GLU A 233 -4.10 -4.30 -22.03
CA GLU A 233 -3.52 -5.58 -21.58
C GLU A 233 -3.89 -5.90 -20.12
N VAL A 234 -3.88 -4.89 -19.26
CA VAL A 234 -4.34 -4.97 -17.88
C VAL A 234 -5.23 -3.78 -17.60
N THR A 235 -6.50 -4.04 -17.35
CA THR A 235 -7.48 -3.00 -16.95
C THR A 235 -8.13 -3.44 -15.65
N LEU A 236 -8.18 -2.54 -14.68
CA LEU A 236 -8.86 -2.74 -13.41
C LEU A 236 -10.09 -1.83 -13.31
N GLY A 237 -11.19 -2.41 -12.86
CA GLY A 237 -12.38 -1.68 -12.46
C GLY A 237 -12.18 -0.94 -11.13
N LYS A 238 -13.06 0.02 -10.88
CA LYS A 238 -13.14 0.73 -9.59
C LYS A 238 -13.46 -0.26 -8.47
N GLY A 239 -12.56 -0.40 -7.49
CA GLY A 239 -12.69 -1.34 -6.39
C GLY A 239 -12.15 -2.75 -6.68
N ASP A 240 -11.63 -3.04 -7.88
CA ASP A 240 -10.99 -4.32 -8.16
C ASP A 240 -9.69 -4.48 -7.35
N GLU A 241 -9.37 -5.71 -6.94
CA GLU A 241 -8.09 -5.99 -6.29
C GLU A 241 -6.93 -5.70 -7.26
N LEU A 242 -5.99 -4.88 -6.80
CA LEU A 242 -4.77 -4.53 -7.52
C LEU A 242 -3.61 -5.43 -7.07
N GLY A 243 -3.52 -5.68 -5.78
CA GLY A 243 -2.43 -6.45 -5.20
C GLY A 243 -2.58 -6.63 -3.70
N ARG A 244 -1.56 -7.21 -3.09
CA ARG A 244 -1.57 -7.51 -1.66
C ARG A 244 -0.19 -7.53 -1.05
N PHE A 245 -0.15 -7.31 0.25
CA PHE A 245 1.05 -7.40 1.06
C PHE A 245 1.05 -8.68 1.90
N LEU A 246 2.18 -9.36 1.95
CA LEU A 246 2.32 -10.56 2.76
C LEU A 246 2.87 -10.28 4.17
N LEU A 247 2.75 -9.10 4.69
CA LEU A 247 2.92 -8.59 6.06
C LEU A 247 3.11 -7.06 6.03
N GLY A 248 2.28 -6.30 6.75
CA GLY A 248 2.26 -4.85 7.06
C GLY A 248 2.84 -3.85 6.05
N SER A 249 2.15 -2.70 5.79
CA SER A 249 2.53 -1.87 4.65
C SER A 249 1.85 -0.51 4.57
N THR A 250 2.15 0.22 3.51
CA THR A 250 1.51 1.50 3.17
C THR A 250 1.14 1.51 1.69
N ALA A 251 -0.07 1.93 1.39
CA ALA A 251 -0.52 2.24 0.05
C ALA A 251 -0.54 3.76 -0.15
N ILE A 252 0.05 4.24 -1.25
CA ILE A 252 0.03 5.66 -1.61
C ILE A 252 -0.63 5.78 -2.97
N VAL A 253 -1.58 6.71 -3.10
CA VAL A 253 -2.21 7.03 -4.38
C VAL A 253 -1.84 8.46 -4.77
N LEU A 254 -1.53 8.66 -6.05
CA LEU A 254 -1.25 9.97 -6.65
C LEU A 254 -2.17 10.16 -7.85
N PHE A 255 -2.61 11.39 -8.04
CA PHE A 255 -3.43 11.82 -9.18
C PHE A 255 -2.81 13.07 -9.82
N GLY A 256 -3.06 13.25 -11.11
CA GLY A 256 -2.65 14.44 -11.85
C GLY A 256 -3.30 15.72 -11.33
N ALA A 257 -2.76 16.87 -11.75
CA ALA A 257 -3.27 18.18 -11.37
C ALA A 257 -4.74 18.36 -11.78
N GLY A 258 -5.56 18.89 -10.86
CA GLY A 258 -6.98 19.18 -11.15
C GLY A 258 -7.89 17.96 -11.28
N MET A 259 -7.38 16.72 -11.03
CA MET A 259 -8.20 15.51 -11.15
C MET A 259 -9.10 15.25 -9.96
N VAL A 260 -8.57 15.43 -8.75
CA VAL A 260 -9.22 14.96 -7.52
C VAL A 260 -9.26 16.05 -6.47
N GLU A 261 -10.43 16.22 -5.86
CA GLU A 261 -10.64 16.98 -4.64
C GLU A 261 -10.90 16.01 -3.47
N TRP A 262 -10.10 16.13 -2.41
CA TRP A 262 -10.29 15.32 -1.22
C TRP A 262 -11.51 15.75 -0.40
N GLN A 263 -12.13 14.82 0.33
CA GLN A 263 -13.18 15.17 1.28
C GLN A 263 -12.65 16.09 2.35
N LEU A 264 -13.39 17.14 2.69
CA LEU A 264 -12.97 18.23 3.58
C LEU A 264 -12.65 17.79 5.01
N ASP A 265 -13.26 16.71 5.49
CA ASP A 265 -13.07 16.13 6.82
C ASP A 265 -11.92 15.13 6.89
N LEU A 266 -11.38 14.70 5.74
CA LEU A 266 -10.25 13.79 5.71
C LEU A 266 -8.94 14.53 5.99
N ARG A 267 -8.29 14.05 7.05
CA ARG A 267 -6.97 14.51 7.50
C ARG A 267 -6.17 13.34 8.03
N ALA A 268 -4.91 13.53 8.34
CA ALA A 268 -4.11 12.51 9.01
C ALA A 268 -4.73 12.11 10.36
N GLY A 269 -4.81 10.79 10.62
CA GLY A 269 -5.28 10.23 11.87
C GLY A 269 -6.58 9.41 11.81
N PRO A 270 -7.64 9.80 11.07
CA PRO A 270 -8.84 8.99 10.99
C PRO A 270 -8.60 7.62 10.33
N GLY A 271 -9.30 6.59 10.86
CA GLY A 271 -9.38 5.28 10.22
C GLY A 271 -10.25 5.35 8.96
N VAL A 272 -9.82 4.64 7.93
CA VAL A 272 -10.54 4.51 6.65
C VAL A 272 -10.69 3.05 6.28
N ARG A 273 -11.68 2.76 5.44
CA ARG A 273 -11.91 1.42 4.90
C ARG A 273 -11.81 1.41 3.38
N MET A 274 -11.30 0.31 2.85
CA MET A 274 -11.33 0.06 1.41
C MET A 274 -12.74 0.25 0.85
N GLY A 275 -12.83 0.91 -0.30
CA GLY A 275 -14.12 1.20 -0.94
C GLY A 275 -14.86 2.44 -0.42
N GLN A 276 -14.46 2.99 0.73
CA GLN A 276 -14.98 4.27 1.22
C GLN A 276 -14.59 5.39 0.25
N GLN A 277 -15.48 6.34 0.01
CA GLN A 277 -15.11 7.56 -0.71
C GLN A 277 -14.14 8.40 0.10
N ILE A 278 -13.00 8.76 -0.47
CA ILE A 278 -12.00 9.66 0.14
C ILE A 278 -11.85 10.98 -0.63
N GLY A 279 -12.37 11.05 -1.83
CA GLY A 279 -12.35 12.22 -2.68
C GLY A 279 -13.41 12.13 -3.78
N ARG A 280 -13.43 13.13 -4.63
CA ARG A 280 -14.26 13.15 -5.85
C ARG A 280 -13.44 13.59 -7.06
N LEU A 281 -13.79 13.08 -8.21
CA LEU A 281 -13.27 13.57 -9.47
C LEU A 281 -13.81 14.98 -9.70
N LEU A 282 -12.92 15.87 -10.11
CA LEU A 282 -13.31 17.19 -10.60
C LEU A 282 -13.78 17.02 -12.06
N GLN A 283 -14.97 17.49 -12.38
CA GLN A 283 -15.41 17.52 -13.77
C GLN A 283 -14.44 18.43 -14.54
N GLY A 284 -13.84 17.90 -15.60
CA GLY A 284 -13.01 18.70 -16.49
C GLY A 284 -13.79 19.92 -16.98
N GLY A 285 -13.24 21.11 -16.73
CA GLY A 285 -13.80 22.34 -17.24
C GLY A 285 -13.66 22.45 -18.75
#